data_4f4caefa3042da171df6c78b953adf3c
#
_entry.id   4f4caefa3042da171df6c78b953adf3c
#
_cell.length_a   1.000
_cell.length_b   1.000
_cell.length_c   1.000
_cell.angle_alpha   90.00
_cell.angle_beta   90.00
_cell.angle_gamma   90.00
#
_symmetry.space_group_name_H-M   'P 1'
#
loop_
_entity.id
_entity.type
_entity.pdbx_description
1 polymer ?
#
loop_
_entity_poly.entity_id
_entity_poly.type
_entity_poly.pdbx_seq_one_letter_code
_entity_poly.pdbx_strand_id
1 'polypeptide(L)'
;MNFRIGIDGGATKTEGLLLDAAGAIVARELAGGCNPNVAGPDAARAVVAGMIAALRAHAAVRSPGAVVTHLHLYAAGNRSYWRETMVSLGGGAQVFTADDSHPVLELATDGAPGLVLHGGTGSFVAARAPDGSIHYAGGIGWRFGDPGSGYDLGRRAIGRGLLELQGWQPASPVGAAVRDHTGLGATADAGSVTRWYYQHAEPNRQVAALAPALLALAGAGEPVAAGLVAASAGDLLDIALGVATRLFPGMPPTGLRAGLSGPILHHPAVHAALRARTPFQLHPVEGSPI
;
A
#
# COMPACT_ATOMS: atom_id res chain seq x y z
N MET A 1 14.38 31.52 -7.35
CA MET A 1 13.00 31.00 -7.17
C MET A 1 13.05 29.88 -6.15
N ASN A 2 12.06 29.79 -5.24
CA ASN A 2 12.03 28.75 -4.21
C ASN A 2 11.17 27.57 -4.64
N PHE A 3 11.66 26.38 -4.37
CA PHE A 3 10.99 25.11 -4.67
C PHE A 3 10.90 24.24 -3.41
N ARG A 4 9.97 23.29 -3.45
CA ARG A 4 9.81 22.23 -2.46
C ARG A 4 9.85 20.87 -3.17
N ILE A 5 10.37 19.85 -2.52
CA ILE A 5 10.36 18.48 -3.01
C ILE A 5 9.55 17.63 -2.04
N GLY A 6 8.58 16.88 -2.56
CA GLY A 6 7.85 15.83 -1.86
C GLY A 6 8.19 14.48 -2.48
N ILE A 7 8.45 13.46 -1.65
CA ILE A 7 8.77 12.10 -2.08
C ILE A 7 7.87 11.12 -1.31
N ASP A 8 7.17 10.26 -2.05
CA ASP A 8 6.45 9.09 -1.53
C ASP A 8 7.21 7.82 -1.89
N GLY A 9 7.68 7.09 -0.89
CA GLY A 9 8.57 5.95 -1.01
C GLY A 9 7.97 4.65 -0.49
N GLY A 10 7.47 3.82 -1.40
CA GLY A 10 6.92 2.49 -1.08
C GLY A 10 7.92 1.35 -1.28
N ALA A 11 7.43 0.12 -1.11
CA ALA A 11 8.22 -1.10 -1.32
C ALA A 11 8.51 -1.40 -2.80
N THR A 12 7.65 -0.98 -3.72
CA THR A 12 7.72 -1.32 -5.16
C THR A 12 7.95 -0.12 -6.06
N LYS A 13 7.59 1.07 -5.59
CA LYS A 13 7.62 2.33 -6.35
C LYS A 13 8.02 3.47 -5.43
N THR A 14 8.74 4.44 -5.97
CA THR A 14 9.00 5.74 -5.33
C THR A 14 8.60 6.83 -6.33
N GLU A 15 7.89 7.83 -5.87
CA GLU A 15 7.45 8.96 -6.67
C GLU A 15 7.92 10.25 -6.00
N GLY A 16 8.42 11.20 -6.81
CA GLY A 16 8.88 12.49 -6.34
C GLY A 16 8.27 13.63 -7.14
N LEU A 17 7.88 14.69 -6.45
CA LEU A 17 7.33 15.92 -7.02
C LEU A 17 8.20 17.12 -6.69
N LEU A 18 8.40 17.99 -7.69
CA LEU A 18 8.91 19.34 -7.51
C LEU A 18 7.73 20.30 -7.52
N LEU A 19 7.61 21.11 -6.50
CA LEU A 19 6.56 22.13 -6.39
C LEU A 19 7.21 23.52 -6.36
N ASP A 20 6.57 24.49 -7.01
CA ASP A 20 6.95 25.89 -6.89
C ASP A 20 6.45 26.52 -5.58
N ALA A 21 6.68 27.82 -5.41
CA ALA A 21 6.28 28.55 -4.20
C ALA A 21 4.75 28.62 -4.01
N ALA A 22 3.99 28.51 -5.11
CA ALA A 22 2.52 28.49 -5.07
C ALA A 22 1.94 27.09 -4.81
N GLY A 23 2.80 26.04 -4.78
CA GLY A 23 2.38 24.67 -4.61
C GLY A 23 2.01 23.97 -5.93
N ALA A 24 2.25 24.61 -7.09
CA ALA A 24 2.02 23.95 -8.37
C ALA A 24 3.12 22.92 -8.66
N ILE A 25 2.71 21.74 -9.14
CA ILE A 25 3.64 20.67 -9.55
C ILE A 25 4.33 21.12 -10.86
N VAL A 26 5.65 21.21 -10.83
CA VAL A 26 6.45 21.64 -11.97
C VAL A 26 7.33 20.54 -12.57
N ALA A 27 7.55 19.45 -11.83
CA ALA A 27 8.17 18.24 -12.34
C ALA A 27 7.74 17.02 -11.50
N ARG A 28 7.80 15.84 -12.12
CA ARG A 28 7.51 14.55 -11.52
C ARG A 28 8.56 13.53 -11.92
N GLU A 29 9.04 12.74 -10.97
CA GLU A 29 10.00 11.65 -11.18
C GLU A 29 9.45 10.35 -10.60
N LEU A 30 9.78 9.23 -11.25
CA LEU A 30 9.41 7.88 -10.82
C LEU A 30 10.67 7.01 -10.73
N ALA A 31 10.74 6.21 -9.67
CA ALA A 31 11.81 5.23 -9.46
C ALA A 31 11.29 3.91 -8.88
N GLY A 32 12.16 2.93 -8.74
CA GLY A 32 11.88 1.68 -8.04
C GLY A 32 11.61 1.90 -6.54
N GLY A 33 11.21 0.85 -5.83
CA GLY A 33 10.94 0.93 -4.40
C GLY A 33 12.16 1.30 -3.58
N CYS A 34 11.94 2.04 -2.48
CA CYS A 34 12.98 2.48 -1.56
C CYS A 34 12.80 1.98 -0.12
N ASN A 35 11.94 0.97 0.11
CA ASN A 35 11.84 0.40 1.47
C ASN A 35 13.14 -0.31 1.86
N PRO A 36 13.87 0.16 2.89
CA PRO A 36 15.17 -0.42 3.28
C PRO A 36 15.06 -1.87 3.78
N ASN A 37 13.91 -2.30 4.26
CA ASN A 37 13.67 -3.68 4.68
C ASN A 37 13.54 -4.65 3.49
N VAL A 38 13.29 -4.13 2.28
CA VAL A 38 13.10 -4.91 1.04
C VAL A 38 14.30 -4.78 0.12
N ALA A 39 14.70 -3.54 -0.19
CA ALA A 39 15.79 -3.26 -1.12
C ALA A 39 17.18 -3.27 -0.47
N GLY A 40 17.24 -3.22 0.87
CA GLY A 40 18.46 -2.93 1.62
C GLY A 40 18.71 -1.43 1.77
N PRO A 41 19.42 -1.03 2.85
CA PRO A 41 19.58 0.38 3.20
C PRO A 41 20.32 1.19 2.12
N ASP A 42 21.41 0.66 1.54
CA ASP A 42 22.20 1.37 0.55
C ASP A 42 21.43 1.61 -0.76
N ALA A 43 20.72 0.60 -1.24
CA ALA A 43 19.89 0.72 -2.44
C ALA A 43 18.71 1.68 -2.21
N ALA A 44 18.07 1.61 -1.05
CA ALA A 44 16.99 2.53 -0.68
C ALA A 44 17.47 3.99 -0.64
N ARG A 45 18.64 4.24 -0.02
CA ARG A 45 19.30 5.55 -0.01
C ARG A 45 19.61 6.03 -1.42
N ALA A 46 20.16 5.17 -2.28
CA ALA A 46 20.53 5.53 -3.65
C ALA A 46 19.32 5.98 -4.47
N VAL A 47 18.17 5.30 -4.34
CA VAL A 47 16.92 5.68 -5.00
C VAL A 47 16.49 7.09 -4.59
N VAL A 48 16.43 7.38 -3.30
CA VAL A 48 15.98 8.69 -2.79
C VAL A 48 16.99 9.79 -3.16
N ALA A 49 18.29 9.51 -3.07
CA ALA A 49 19.34 10.48 -3.46
C ALA A 49 19.26 10.81 -4.94
N GLY A 50 19.10 9.80 -5.81
CA GLY A 50 18.93 9.99 -7.25
C GLY A 50 17.71 10.84 -7.59
N MET A 51 16.59 10.59 -6.91
CA MET A 51 15.35 11.35 -7.10
C MET A 51 15.51 12.82 -6.68
N ILE A 52 16.12 13.07 -5.51
CA ILE A 52 16.40 14.45 -5.06
C ILE A 52 17.32 15.16 -6.08
N ALA A 53 18.34 14.49 -6.60
CA ALA A 53 19.25 15.06 -7.59
C ALA A 53 18.52 15.41 -8.90
N ALA A 54 17.67 14.51 -9.42
CA ALA A 54 16.88 14.74 -10.63
C ALA A 54 15.93 15.94 -10.47
N LEU A 55 15.17 15.98 -9.36
CA LEU A 55 14.24 17.09 -9.09
C LEU A 55 14.97 18.44 -8.88
N ARG A 56 16.16 18.44 -8.27
CA ARG A 56 17.00 19.66 -8.20
C ARG A 56 17.50 20.09 -9.56
N ALA A 57 17.82 19.16 -10.46
CA ALA A 57 18.19 19.49 -11.84
C ALA A 57 17.03 20.16 -12.59
N HIS A 58 15.79 19.65 -12.44
CA HIS A 58 14.60 20.29 -12.98
C HIS A 58 14.42 21.73 -12.45
N ALA A 59 14.63 21.93 -11.14
CA ALA A 59 14.56 23.27 -10.55
C ALA A 59 15.59 24.24 -11.16
N ALA A 60 16.83 23.77 -11.32
CA ALA A 60 17.92 24.57 -11.90
C ALA A 60 17.66 24.94 -13.36
N VAL A 61 17.13 24.04 -14.18
CA VAL A 61 16.72 24.30 -15.57
C VAL A 61 15.60 25.34 -15.62
N ARG A 62 14.65 25.26 -14.69
CA ARG A 62 13.50 26.18 -14.68
C ARG A 62 13.85 27.58 -14.23
N SER A 63 14.81 27.73 -13.32
CA SER A 63 15.26 29.05 -12.85
C SER A 63 16.73 29.00 -12.44
N PRO A 64 17.60 29.77 -13.11
CA PRO A 64 18.96 30.00 -12.64
C PRO A 64 18.95 30.52 -11.19
N GLY A 65 19.75 29.89 -10.33
CA GLY A 65 19.75 30.20 -8.88
C GLY A 65 18.56 29.67 -8.10
N ALA A 66 17.85 28.65 -8.61
CA ALA A 66 16.79 27.96 -7.90
C ALA A 66 17.29 27.39 -6.56
N VAL A 67 16.48 27.54 -5.51
CA VAL A 67 16.76 27.00 -4.19
C VAL A 67 15.64 26.03 -3.81
N VAL A 68 15.99 24.79 -3.48
CA VAL A 68 15.07 23.86 -2.84
C VAL A 68 15.11 24.13 -1.33
N THR A 69 14.02 24.66 -0.81
CA THR A 69 13.92 25.11 0.59
C THR A 69 13.43 24.01 1.54
N HIS A 70 12.64 23.06 1.03
CA HIS A 70 12.04 21.97 1.82
C HIS A 70 12.17 20.64 1.09
N LEU A 71 12.48 19.60 1.86
CA LEU A 71 12.47 18.20 1.44
C LEU A 71 11.54 17.40 2.36
N HIS A 72 10.48 16.88 1.81
CA HIS A 72 9.55 16.01 2.51
C HIS A 72 9.72 14.59 2.00
N LEU A 73 9.94 13.63 2.89
CA LEU A 73 9.95 12.21 2.58
C LEU A 73 8.88 11.50 3.42
N TYR A 74 7.99 10.84 2.72
CA TYR A 74 7.01 9.92 3.28
C TYR A 74 7.39 8.52 2.81
N ALA A 75 7.91 7.67 3.69
CA ALA A 75 8.45 6.41 3.24
C ALA A 75 8.21 5.25 4.21
N ALA A 76 7.95 4.08 3.63
CA ALA A 76 7.91 2.83 4.37
C ALA A 76 9.27 2.50 4.98
N GLY A 77 9.27 1.83 6.15
CA GLY A 77 10.46 1.32 6.81
C GLY A 77 10.86 2.08 8.07
N ASN A 78 12.14 2.02 8.43
CA ASN A 78 12.63 2.55 9.70
C ASN A 78 12.71 4.08 9.70
N ARG A 79 11.93 4.73 10.58
CA ARG A 79 11.89 6.20 10.73
C ARG A 79 13.24 6.83 11.08
N SER A 80 14.03 6.21 11.97
CA SER A 80 15.34 6.74 12.35
C SER A 80 16.31 6.74 11.18
N TYR A 81 16.34 5.62 10.43
CA TYR A 81 17.11 5.51 9.19
C TYR A 81 16.78 6.62 8.19
N TRP A 82 15.48 6.87 7.94
CA TRP A 82 15.07 7.89 6.99
C TRP A 82 15.39 9.31 7.47
N ARG A 83 15.24 9.59 8.77
CA ARG A 83 15.63 10.88 9.34
C ARG A 83 17.10 11.17 9.12
N GLU A 84 17.99 10.24 9.48
CA GLU A 84 19.43 10.38 9.32
C GLU A 84 19.82 10.52 7.83
N THR A 85 19.25 9.68 6.99
CA THR A 85 19.49 9.71 5.55
C THR A 85 19.10 11.08 4.96
N MET A 86 17.91 11.57 5.25
CA MET A 86 17.41 12.83 4.70
C MET A 86 18.18 14.04 5.21
N VAL A 87 18.61 14.07 6.46
CA VAL A 87 19.49 15.11 6.98
C VAL A 87 20.79 15.15 6.17
N SER A 88 21.38 13.99 5.87
CA SER A 88 22.59 13.90 5.06
C SER A 88 22.41 14.34 3.58
N LEU A 89 21.21 14.17 3.03
CA LEU A 89 20.86 14.53 1.64
C LEU A 89 20.30 15.95 1.51
N GLY A 90 19.98 16.60 2.64
CA GLY A 90 19.24 17.86 2.71
C GLY A 90 19.90 19.03 1.96
N GLY A 91 21.25 19.14 2.01
CA GLY A 91 21.96 20.20 1.28
C GLY A 91 21.51 21.62 1.63
N GLY A 92 21.17 21.87 2.93
CA GLY A 92 20.70 23.15 3.44
C GLY A 92 19.18 23.36 3.39
N ALA A 93 18.41 22.45 2.81
CA ALA A 93 16.95 22.49 2.88
C ALA A 93 16.42 22.06 4.27
N GLN A 94 15.26 22.56 4.66
CA GLN A 94 14.53 22.01 5.80
C GLN A 94 14.01 20.61 5.44
N VAL A 95 14.26 19.63 6.30
CA VAL A 95 13.93 18.22 6.09
C VAL A 95 12.79 17.81 6.99
N PHE A 96 11.78 17.17 6.41
CA PHE A 96 10.69 16.50 7.11
C PHE A 96 10.61 15.04 6.67
N THR A 97 10.40 14.12 7.62
CA THR A 97 10.21 12.69 7.33
C THR A 97 9.05 12.14 8.14
N ALA A 98 8.19 11.36 7.46
CA ALA A 98 7.10 10.62 8.11
C ALA A 98 6.87 9.28 7.40
N ASP A 99 5.96 8.46 7.93
CA ASP A 99 5.56 7.21 7.29
C ASP A 99 4.79 7.47 5.99
N ASP A 100 4.83 6.51 5.07
CA ASP A 100 4.09 6.49 3.80
C ASP A 100 2.56 6.55 3.98
N SER A 101 2.06 6.21 5.17
CA SER A 101 0.64 6.35 5.52
C SER A 101 0.18 7.80 5.75
N HIS A 102 1.11 8.73 6.01
CA HIS A 102 0.76 10.11 6.37
C HIS A 102 0.04 10.87 5.25
N PRO A 103 0.54 10.89 4.01
CA PRO A 103 -0.15 11.59 2.92
C PRO A 103 -1.53 11.00 2.62
N VAL A 104 -1.65 9.68 2.68
CA VAL A 104 -2.92 8.99 2.44
C VAL A 104 -3.94 9.33 3.53
N LEU A 105 -3.50 9.45 4.78
CA LEU A 105 -4.34 9.86 5.91
C LEU A 105 -4.79 11.32 5.76
N GLU A 106 -3.90 12.22 5.31
CA GLU A 106 -4.28 13.62 5.03
C GLU A 106 -5.37 13.70 3.96
N LEU A 107 -5.20 12.99 2.83
CA LEU A 107 -6.20 12.92 1.78
C LEU A 107 -7.54 12.33 2.25
N ALA A 108 -7.48 11.33 3.15
CA ALA A 108 -8.69 10.69 3.68
C ALA A 108 -9.46 11.55 4.67
N THR A 109 -8.77 12.39 5.43
CA THR A 109 -9.34 13.08 6.60
C THR A 109 -9.37 14.60 6.48
N ASP A 110 -8.66 15.16 5.51
CA ASP A 110 -8.47 16.61 5.35
C ASP A 110 -7.96 17.25 6.65
N GLY A 111 -7.02 16.58 7.31
CA GLY A 111 -6.45 17.01 8.59
C GLY A 111 -7.36 16.82 9.81
N ALA A 112 -8.61 16.39 9.63
CA ALA A 112 -9.55 16.15 10.72
C ALA A 112 -9.33 14.78 11.39
N PRO A 113 -9.86 14.53 12.59
CA PRO A 113 -9.90 13.20 13.19
C PRO A 113 -10.66 12.21 12.31
N GLY A 114 -10.08 11.02 12.10
CA GLY A 114 -10.62 9.99 11.22
C GLY A 114 -9.60 8.92 10.93
N LEU A 115 -9.90 8.02 10.00
CA LEU A 115 -9.03 6.90 9.65
C LEU A 115 -9.01 6.63 8.14
N VAL A 116 -7.97 5.92 7.71
CA VAL A 116 -7.83 5.40 6.36
C VAL A 116 -7.46 3.92 6.43
N LEU A 117 -8.11 3.12 5.59
CA LEU A 117 -7.71 1.75 5.27
C LEU A 117 -6.99 1.78 3.93
N HIS A 118 -5.82 1.20 3.87
CA HIS A 118 -5.06 1.08 2.62
C HIS A 118 -4.89 -0.39 2.25
N GLY A 119 -5.06 -0.70 0.94
CA GLY A 119 -4.83 -2.03 0.37
C GLY A 119 -4.21 -1.94 -1.01
N GLY A 120 -2.91 -2.22 -1.06
CA GLY A 120 -2.08 -2.38 -2.26
C GLY A 120 -1.42 -3.75 -2.28
N THR A 121 -0.10 -3.82 -2.54
CA THR A 121 0.70 -5.05 -2.37
C THR A 121 0.68 -5.51 -0.90
N GLY A 122 0.83 -4.57 0.05
CA GLY A 122 0.57 -4.71 1.48
C GLY A 122 -0.69 -3.95 1.90
N SER A 123 -0.95 -3.88 3.21
CA SER A 123 -2.10 -3.14 3.76
C SER A 123 -1.79 -2.54 5.12
N PHE A 124 -2.52 -1.51 5.49
CA PHE A 124 -2.46 -0.90 6.82
C PHE A 124 -3.75 -0.13 7.14
N VAL A 125 -3.89 0.23 8.41
CA VAL A 125 -4.85 1.23 8.88
C VAL A 125 -4.06 2.37 9.51
N ALA A 126 -4.31 3.61 9.12
CA ALA A 126 -3.80 4.78 9.80
C ALA A 126 -4.96 5.63 10.33
N ALA A 127 -4.75 6.31 11.43
CA ALA A 127 -5.77 7.14 12.06
C ALA A 127 -5.17 8.40 12.66
N ARG A 128 -5.91 9.51 12.59
CA ARG A 128 -5.68 10.72 13.34
C ARG A 128 -6.69 10.76 14.47
N ALA A 129 -6.20 10.66 15.72
CA ALA A 129 -7.04 10.75 16.91
C ALA A 129 -7.54 12.19 17.15
N PRO A 130 -8.56 12.40 18.01
CA PRO A 130 -9.08 13.73 18.32
C PRO A 130 -8.05 14.72 18.91
N ASP A 131 -6.99 14.23 19.54
CA ASP A 131 -5.87 15.03 20.05
C ASP A 131 -4.83 15.39 18.97
N GLY A 132 -5.07 14.98 17.71
CA GLY A 132 -4.18 15.21 16.58
C GLY A 132 -3.06 14.16 16.43
N SER A 133 -2.89 13.24 17.36
CA SER A 133 -1.88 12.19 17.28
C SER A 133 -2.19 11.21 16.13
N ILE A 134 -1.12 10.78 15.42
CA ILE A 134 -1.23 9.84 14.30
C ILE A 134 -0.79 8.45 14.75
N HIS A 135 -1.64 7.47 14.47
CA HIS A 135 -1.46 6.08 14.81
C HIS A 135 -1.47 5.21 13.55
N TYR A 136 -0.75 4.09 13.64
CA TYR A 136 -0.60 3.12 12.58
C TYR A 136 -0.86 1.73 13.11
N ALA A 137 -1.64 0.92 12.40
CA ALA A 137 -1.97 -0.44 12.76
C ALA A 137 -1.91 -1.36 11.52
N GLY A 138 -1.48 -2.58 11.69
CA GLY A 138 -1.15 -3.49 10.58
C GLY A 138 0.15 -3.07 9.90
N GLY A 139 0.29 -3.33 8.60
CA GLY A 139 1.49 -2.99 7.84
C GLY A 139 2.77 -3.68 8.35
N ILE A 140 2.62 -4.87 8.91
CA ILE A 140 3.72 -5.64 9.50
C ILE A 140 4.49 -6.44 8.44
N GLY A 141 4.05 -6.35 7.20
CA GLY A 141 4.67 -6.98 6.05
C GLY A 141 4.13 -8.38 5.76
N TRP A 142 4.32 -8.81 4.54
CA TRP A 142 3.76 -10.03 3.97
C TRP A 142 4.07 -11.32 4.77
N ARG A 143 5.20 -11.37 5.50
CA ARG A 143 5.59 -12.53 6.32
C ARG A 143 4.68 -12.75 7.51
N PHE A 144 4.09 -11.70 8.03
CA PHE A 144 3.26 -11.73 9.25
C PHE A 144 1.78 -11.54 8.96
N GLY A 145 1.43 -11.32 7.71
CA GLY A 145 0.11 -11.03 7.19
C GLY A 145 -0.03 -9.57 6.83
N ASP A 146 -0.88 -9.24 5.95
CA ASP A 146 -1.31 -7.90 5.57
C ASP A 146 -2.76 -8.07 5.08
N PRO A 147 -3.74 -8.30 5.97
CA PRO A 147 -5.11 -8.57 5.59
C PRO A 147 -5.70 -7.44 4.75
N GLY A 148 -6.45 -7.77 3.70
CA GLY A 148 -6.98 -6.79 2.75
C GLY A 148 -5.99 -6.35 1.68
N SER A 149 -4.78 -6.94 1.63
CA SER A 149 -3.77 -6.68 0.59
C SER A 149 -3.86 -7.65 -0.58
N GLY A 150 -3.18 -7.30 -1.67
CA GLY A 150 -2.99 -8.21 -2.80
C GLY A 150 -2.24 -9.49 -2.41
N TYR A 151 -1.27 -9.38 -1.51
CA TYR A 151 -0.57 -10.56 -0.99
C TYR A 151 -1.50 -11.48 -0.21
N ASP A 152 -2.32 -10.97 0.70
CA ASP A 152 -3.25 -11.80 1.48
C ASP A 152 -4.30 -12.47 0.58
N LEU A 153 -4.84 -11.73 -0.39
CA LEU A 153 -5.75 -12.29 -1.39
C LEU A 153 -5.11 -13.44 -2.17
N GLY A 154 -3.90 -13.24 -2.69
CA GLY A 154 -3.15 -14.27 -3.43
C GLY A 154 -2.81 -15.48 -2.56
N ARG A 155 -2.35 -15.27 -1.34
CA ARG A 155 -2.06 -16.34 -0.37
C ARG A 155 -3.29 -17.20 -0.08
N ARG A 156 -4.46 -16.57 0.13
CA ARG A 156 -5.74 -17.27 0.34
C ARG A 156 -6.15 -18.06 -0.89
N ALA A 157 -6.01 -17.47 -2.09
CA ALA A 157 -6.30 -18.15 -3.34
C ALA A 157 -5.40 -19.38 -3.55
N ILE A 158 -4.07 -19.23 -3.31
CA ILE A 158 -3.12 -20.37 -3.40
C ILE A 158 -3.50 -21.46 -2.42
N GLY A 159 -3.73 -21.13 -1.15
CA GLY A 159 -4.12 -22.12 -0.14
C GLY A 159 -5.39 -22.89 -0.55
N ARG A 160 -6.40 -22.20 -1.07
CA ARG A 160 -7.62 -22.81 -1.58
C ARG A 160 -7.33 -23.68 -2.83
N GLY A 161 -6.61 -23.15 -3.80
CA GLY A 161 -6.30 -23.85 -5.06
C GLY A 161 -5.46 -25.13 -4.84
N LEU A 162 -4.50 -25.10 -3.91
CA LEU A 162 -3.70 -26.28 -3.56
C LEU A 162 -4.57 -27.39 -2.96
N LEU A 163 -5.54 -27.06 -2.10
CA LEU A 163 -6.49 -28.05 -1.56
C LEU A 163 -7.39 -28.66 -2.64
N GLU A 164 -7.77 -27.87 -3.66
CA GLU A 164 -8.50 -28.36 -4.82
C GLU A 164 -7.64 -29.31 -5.67
N LEU A 165 -6.39 -28.98 -5.93
CA LEU A 165 -5.44 -29.82 -6.66
C LEU A 165 -5.11 -31.12 -5.92
N GLN A 166 -5.21 -31.13 -4.60
CA GLN A 166 -5.09 -32.34 -3.76
C GLN A 166 -6.38 -33.17 -3.69
N GLY A 167 -7.50 -32.66 -4.19
CA GLY A 167 -8.80 -33.33 -4.13
C GLY A 167 -9.57 -33.18 -2.80
N TRP A 168 -9.08 -32.31 -1.87
CA TRP A 168 -9.74 -32.08 -0.57
C TRP A 168 -10.82 -31.00 -0.62
N GLN A 169 -10.85 -30.23 -1.69
CA GLN A 169 -11.88 -29.23 -1.94
C GLN A 169 -12.45 -29.40 -3.34
N PRO A 170 -13.74 -29.12 -3.57
CA PRO A 170 -14.32 -29.13 -4.91
C PRO A 170 -13.57 -28.18 -5.82
N ALA A 171 -13.35 -28.59 -7.07
CA ALA A 171 -12.72 -27.77 -8.09
C ALA A 171 -13.52 -26.46 -8.32
N SER A 172 -12.82 -25.36 -8.47
CA SER A 172 -13.39 -24.04 -8.73
C SER A 172 -12.53 -23.25 -9.72
N PRO A 173 -13.05 -22.15 -10.28
CA PRO A 173 -12.25 -21.22 -11.08
C PRO A 173 -11.04 -20.65 -10.34
N VAL A 174 -11.06 -20.59 -9.00
CA VAL A 174 -9.91 -20.15 -8.18
C VAL A 174 -8.74 -21.13 -8.32
N GLY A 175 -8.98 -22.45 -8.19
CA GLY A 175 -7.94 -23.45 -8.36
C GLY A 175 -7.34 -23.46 -9.77
N ALA A 176 -8.18 -23.23 -10.80
CA ALA A 176 -7.73 -23.05 -12.16
C ALA A 176 -6.82 -21.83 -12.29
N ALA A 177 -7.24 -20.66 -11.77
CA ALA A 177 -6.45 -19.44 -11.81
C ALA A 177 -5.09 -19.56 -11.11
N VAL A 178 -5.04 -20.27 -9.97
CA VAL A 178 -3.78 -20.54 -9.24
C VAL A 178 -2.81 -21.37 -10.07
N ARG A 179 -3.31 -22.44 -10.73
CA ARG A 179 -2.49 -23.27 -11.60
C ARG A 179 -2.02 -22.50 -12.84
N ASP A 180 -2.94 -21.83 -13.52
CA ASP A 180 -2.67 -21.10 -14.76
C ASP A 180 -1.65 -19.98 -14.56
N HIS A 181 -1.66 -19.33 -13.38
CA HIS A 181 -0.67 -18.31 -13.01
C HIS A 181 0.77 -18.82 -13.03
N THR A 182 0.98 -20.11 -12.75
CA THR A 182 2.33 -20.70 -12.76
C THR A 182 2.85 -21.04 -14.17
N GLY A 183 1.98 -21.11 -15.16
CA GLY A 183 2.34 -21.54 -16.51
C GLY A 183 2.74 -23.02 -16.64
N LEU A 184 2.59 -23.82 -15.58
CA LEU A 184 2.99 -25.25 -15.58
C LEU A 184 2.06 -26.16 -16.41
N GLY A 185 0.92 -25.66 -16.86
CA GLY A 185 -0.05 -26.40 -17.66
C GLY A 185 -1.09 -27.17 -16.85
N ALA A 186 -2.08 -27.74 -17.56
CA ALA A 186 -3.30 -28.30 -16.98
C ALA A 186 -3.07 -29.55 -16.11
N THR A 187 -1.95 -30.24 -16.29
CA THR A 187 -1.60 -31.45 -15.54
C THR A 187 -0.77 -31.20 -14.30
N ALA A 188 -0.47 -29.92 -13.99
CA ALA A 188 0.29 -29.56 -12.80
C ALA A 188 -0.46 -29.97 -11.52
N ASP A 189 0.22 -30.71 -10.66
CA ASP A 189 -0.26 -31.12 -9.35
C ASP A 189 0.06 -30.07 -8.25
N ALA A 190 -0.47 -30.26 -7.06
CA ALA A 190 -0.25 -29.37 -5.93
C ALA A 190 1.24 -29.24 -5.58
N GLY A 191 2.03 -30.33 -5.73
CA GLY A 191 3.46 -30.33 -5.40
C GLY A 191 4.27 -29.48 -6.37
N SER A 192 4.01 -29.56 -7.67
CA SER A 192 4.68 -28.75 -8.70
C SER A 192 4.31 -27.27 -8.57
N VAL A 193 3.04 -26.95 -8.31
CA VAL A 193 2.58 -25.56 -8.06
C VAL A 193 3.26 -24.99 -6.80
N THR A 194 3.28 -25.74 -5.70
CA THR A 194 3.97 -25.33 -4.45
C THR A 194 5.45 -25.04 -4.71
N ARG A 195 6.13 -25.96 -5.40
CA ARG A 195 7.56 -25.82 -5.72
C ARG A 195 7.84 -24.57 -6.54
N TRP A 196 6.98 -24.26 -7.52
CA TRP A 196 7.11 -23.05 -8.34
C TRP A 196 7.15 -21.78 -7.49
N TYR A 197 6.24 -21.62 -6.52
CA TYR A 197 6.24 -20.46 -5.62
C TYR A 197 7.47 -20.41 -4.73
N TYR A 198 7.92 -21.55 -4.18
CA TYR A 198 9.11 -21.60 -3.30
C TYR A 198 10.42 -21.32 -4.03
N GLN A 199 10.51 -21.65 -5.30
CA GLN A 199 11.72 -21.49 -6.11
C GLN A 199 11.77 -20.17 -6.86
N HIS A 200 10.70 -19.40 -6.88
CA HIS A 200 10.67 -18.11 -7.57
C HIS A 200 11.53 -17.08 -6.84
N ALA A 201 12.28 -16.24 -7.58
CA ALA A 201 13.17 -15.22 -7.02
C ALA A 201 12.42 -14.18 -6.16
N GLU A 202 11.18 -13.86 -6.51
CA GLU A 202 10.32 -12.89 -5.81
C GLU A 202 8.97 -13.53 -5.43
N PRO A 203 8.94 -14.50 -4.49
CA PRO A 203 7.75 -15.30 -4.23
C PRO A 203 6.57 -14.44 -3.71
N ASN A 204 6.83 -13.44 -2.88
CA ASN A 204 5.82 -12.52 -2.37
C ASN A 204 5.13 -11.70 -3.47
N ARG A 205 5.89 -11.29 -4.49
CA ARG A 205 5.36 -10.56 -5.64
C ARG A 205 4.48 -11.45 -6.50
N GLN A 206 4.88 -12.72 -6.72
CA GLN A 206 4.08 -13.68 -7.46
C GLN A 206 2.79 -14.04 -6.74
N VAL A 207 2.83 -14.16 -5.42
CA VAL A 207 1.62 -14.35 -4.61
C VAL A 207 0.67 -13.17 -4.78
N ALA A 208 1.15 -11.93 -4.63
CA ALA A 208 0.32 -10.74 -4.78
C ALA A 208 -0.25 -10.57 -6.20
N ALA A 209 0.46 -11.05 -7.22
CA ALA A 209 0.05 -10.98 -8.62
C ALA A 209 -1.20 -11.82 -8.96
N LEU A 210 -1.61 -12.73 -8.08
CA LEU A 210 -2.89 -13.44 -8.20
C LEU A 210 -4.12 -12.59 -7.84
N ALA A 211 -3.94 -11.51 -7.10
CA ALA A 211 -5.07 -10.70 -6.61
C ALA A 211 -6.00 -10.19 -7.75
N PRO A 212 -5.51 -9.69 -8.89
CA PRO A 212 -6.38 -9.26 -9.98
C PRO A 212 -7.28 -10.37 -10.51
N ALA A 213 -6.76 -11.59 -10.67
CA ALA A 213 -7.55 -12.73 -11.13
C ALA A 213 -8.63 -13.12 -10.11
N LEU A 214 -8.28 -13.17 -8.82
CA LEU A 214 -9.24 -13.45 -7.75
C LEU A 214 -10.33 -12.39 -7.68
N LEU A 215 -9.97 -11.11 -7.80
CA LEU A 215 -10.90 -9.99 -7.78
C LEU A 215 -11.84 -10.01 -8.99
N ALA A 216 -11.33 -10.37 -10.18
CA ALA A 216 -12.15 -10.53 -11.38
C ALA A 216 -13.19 -11.64 -11.20
N LEU A 217 -12.78 -12.81 -10.66
CA LEU A 217 -13.69 -13.91 -10.34
C LEU A 217 -14.76 -13.50 -9.32
N ALA A 218 -14.37 -12.82 -8.25
CA ALA A 218 -15.29 -12.33 -7.24
C ALA A 218 -16.28 -11.31 -7.83
N GLY A 219 -15.81 -10.41 -8.70
CA GLY A 219 -16.64 -9.44 -9.43
C GLY A 219 -17.62 -10.10 -10.41
N ALA A 220 -17.27 -11.26 -10.95
CA ALA A 220 -18.16 -12.09 -11.78
C ALA A 220 -19.15 -12.94 -10.95
N GLY A 221 -19.10 -12.86 -9.61
CA GLY A 221 -19.99 -13.59 -8.72
C GLY A 221 -19.56 -15.02 -8.40
N GLU A 222 -18.28 -15.38 -8.65
CA GLU A 222 -17.76 -16.70 -8.30
C GLU A 222 -17.72 -16.84 -6.76
N PRO A 223 -18.45 -17.83 -6.17
CA PRO A 223 -18.71 -17.84 -4.73
C PRO A 223 -17.47 -18.08 -3.87
N VAL A 224 -16.51 -18.89 -4.34
CA VAL A 224 -15.27 -19.18 -3.61
C VAL A 224 -14.39 -17.92 -3.58
N ALA A 225 -14.23 -17.25 -4.73
CA ALA A 225 -13.47 -16.00 -4.80
C ALA A 225 -14.12 -14.90 -3.96
N ALA A 226 -15.45 -14.75 -4.04
CA ALA A 226 -16.21 -13.78 -3.24
C ALA A 226 -16.02 -14.02 -1.73
N GLY A 227 -16.06 -15.29 -1.29
CA GLY A 227 -15.80 -15.67 0.10
C GLY A 227 -14.38 -15.33 0.57
N LEU A 228 -13.36 -15.58 -0.27
CA LEU A 228 -11.97 -15.25 0.05
C LEU A 228 -11.75 -13.73 0.14
N VAL A 229 -12.35 -12.98 -0.78
CA VAL A 229 -12.30 -11.50 -0.78
C VAL A 229 -12.99 -10.95 0.47
N ALA A 230 -14.18 -11.46 0.79
CA ALA A 230 -14.92 -11.02 1.97
C ALA A 230 -14.18 -11.32 3.29
N ALA A 231 -13.52 -12.46 3.39
CA ALA A 231 -12.72 -12.82 4.56
C ALA A 231 -11.50 -11.89 4.71
N SER A 232 -10.76 -11.65 3.62
CA SER A 232 -9.59 -10.77 3.62
C SER A 232 -9.96 -9.32 3.99
N ALA A 233 -11.01 -8.79 3.35
CA ALA A 233 -11.53 -7.45 3.65
C ALA A 233 -12.05 -7.33 5.08
N GLY A 234 -12.68 -8.39 5.60
CA GLY A 234 -13.17 -8.46 6.95
C GLY A 234 -12.07 -8.39 7.99
N ASP A 235 -10.98 -9.12 7.81
CA ASP A 235 -9.85 -9.08 8.74
C ASP A 235 -9.20 -7.69 8.79
N LEU A 236 -9.12 -6.97 7.67
CA LEU A 236 -8.65 -5.57 7.66
C LEU A 236 -9.64 -4.65 8.40
N LEU A 237 -10.94 -4.87 8.18
CA LEU A 237 -11.98 -4.10 8.87
C LEU A 237 -11.93 -4.33 10.39
N ASP A 238 -11.64 -5.54 10.85
CA ASP A 238 -11.51 -5.84 12.28
C ASP A 238 -10.34 -5.06 12.91
N ILE A 239 -9.22 -4.88 12.19
CA ILE A 239 -8.14 -3.98 12.63
C ILE A 239 -8.65 -2.54 12.73
N ALA A 240 -9.37 -2.06 11.73
CA ALA A 240 -9.90 -0.68 11.72
C ALA A 240 -10.91 -0.44 12.86
N LEU A 241 -11.75 -1.42 13.17
CA LEU A 241 -12.66 -1.38 14.32
C LEU A 241 -11.92 -1.33 15.66
N GLY A 242 -10.85 -2.11 15.80
CA GLY A 242 -9.97 -2.06 16.97
C GLY A 242 -9.33 -0.68 17.17
N VAL A 243 -8.84 -0.08 16.08
CA VAL A 243 -8.28 1.29 16.05
C VAL A 243 -9.36 2.30 16.44
N ALA A 244 -10.55 2.22 15.86
CA ALA A 244 -11.66 3.12 16.15
C ALA A 244 -12.08 3.05 17.62
N THR A 245 -12.25 1.84 18.16
CA THR A 245 -12.62 1.63 19.56
C THR A 245 -11.60 2.24 20.53
N ARG A 246 -10.31 2.13 20.21
CA ARG A 246 -9.22 2.62 21.06
C ARG A 246 -9.05 4.13 21.00
N LEU A 247 -9.13 4.73 19.80
CA LEU A 247 -8.74 6.12 19.57
C LEU A 247 -9.93 7.09 19.62
N PHE A 248 -11.15 6.59 19.46
CA PHE A 248 -12.37 7.41 19.45
C PHE A 248 -13.38 6.96 20.52
N PRO A 249 -12.96 6.93 21.82
CA PRO A 249 -13.85 6.48 22.87
C PRO A 249 -15.08 7.40 22.95
N GLY A 250 -16.27 6.78 23.01
CA GLY A 250 -17.54 7.51 23.07
C GLY A 250 -18.10 8.00 21.73
N MET A 251 -17.35 7.84 20.63
CA MET A 251 -17.87 8.10 19.29
C MET A 251 -18.35 6.79 18.66
N PRO A 252 -19.62 6.71 18.24
CA PRO A 252 -20.08 5.51 17.56
C PRO A 252 -19.35 5.36 16.22
N PRO A 253 -18.96 4.14 15.81
CA PRO A 253 -18.26 3.91 14.54
C PRO A 253 -19.01 4.45 13.31
N THR A 254 -20.34 4.52 13.37
CA THR A 254 -21.20 5.12 12.32
C THR A 254 -20.96 6.62 12.12
N GLY A 255 -20.39 7.31 13.09
CA GLY A 255 -20.00 8.72 13.00
C GLY A 255 -18.60 8.94 12.44
N LEU A 256 -17.79 7.87 12.30
CA LEU A 256 -16.43 7.97 11.82
C LEU A 256 -16.35 7.86 10.30
N ARG A 257 -15.65 8.82 9.69
CA ARG A 257 -15.26 8.75 8.28
C ARG A 257 -14.04 7.86 8.14
N ALA A 258 -14.09 6.92 7.20
CA ALA A 258 -13.00 6.02 6.88
C ALA A 258 -12.69 6.10 5.38
N GLY A 259 -11.52 6.61 5.05
CA GLY A 259 -11.02 6.63 3.69
C GLY A 259 -10.61 5.23 3.23
N LEU A 260 -10.89 4.89 1.97
CA LEU A 260 -10.40 3.69 1.31
C LEU A 260 -9.35 4.08 0.29
N SER A 261 -8.15 3.52 0.38
CA SER A 261 -7.03 3.82 -0.50
C SER A 261 -6.40 2.54 -1.07
N GLY A 262 -5.78 2.69 -2.22
CA GLY A 262 -5.07 1.61 -2.92
C GLY A 262 -5.96 0.76 -3.82
N PRO A 263 -5.35 0.12 -4.84
CA PRO A 263 -6.08 -0.54 -5.93
C PRO A 263 -6.94 -1.73 -5.46
N ILE A 264 -6.57 -2.39 -4.36
CA ILE A 264 -7.36 -3.50 -3.83
C ILE A 264 -8.67 -2.99 -3.22
N LEU A 265 -8.62 -1.95 -2.38
CA LEU A 265 -9.82 -1.45 -1.70
C LEU A 265 -10.75 -0.66 -2.63
N HIS A 266 -10.24 -0.13 -3.73
CA HIS A 266 -11.05 0.51 -4.77
C HIS A 266 -11.77 -0.50 -5.67
N HIS A 267 -11.41 -1.79 -5.62
CA HIS A 267 -12.08 -2.79 -6.44
C HIS A 267 -13.54 -3.00 -5.98
N PRO A 268 -14.53 -3.02 -6.90
CA PRO A 268 -15.96 -3.10 -6.53
C PRO A 268 -16.31 -4.28 -5.63
N ALA A 269 -15.72 -5.46 -5.85
CA ALA A 269 -15.98 -6.64 -5.04
C ALA A 269 -15.50 -6.47 -3.58
N VAL A 270 -14.34 -5.84 -3.37
CA VAL A 270 -13.83 -5.53 -2.02
C VAL A 270 -14.67 -4.47 -1.35
N HIS A 271 -15.01 -3.40 -2.09
CA HIS A 271 -15.85 -2.33 -1.61
C HIS A 271 -17.22 -2.84 -1.17
N ALA A 272 -17.85 -3.73 -1.95
CA ALA A 272 -19.11 -4.38 -1.58
C ALA A 272 -18.97 -5.22 -0.31
N ALA A 273 -17.90 -6.01 -0.18
CA ALA A 273 -17.63 -6.83 0.99
C ALA A 273 -17.44 -5.97 2.26
N LEU A 274 -16.70 -4.86 2.15
CA LEU A 274 -16.52 -3.91 3.26
C LEU A 274 -17.86 -3.26 3.64
N ARG A 275 -18.62 -2.77 2.69
CA ARG A 275 -19.92 -2.11 2.94
C ARG A 275 -20.92 -3.02 3.62
N ALA A 276 -20.90 -4.32 3.34
CA ALA A 276 -21.80 -5.29 3.95
C ALA A 276 -21.56 -5.48 5.47
N ARG A 277 -20.37 -5.15 5.97
CA ARG A 277 -19.95 -5.39 7.36
C ARG A 277 -19.59 -4.14 8.14
N THR A 278 -19.23 -3.06 7.45
CA THR A 278 -18.69 -1.86 8.10
C THR A 278 -19.77 -1.01 8.73
N PRO A 279 -19.55 -0.53 9.96
CA PRO A 279 -20.34 0.56 10.52
C PRO A 279 -19.81 1.95 10.12
N PHE A 280 -18.61 2.05 9.49
CA PHE A 280 -18.01 3.34 9.12
C PHE A 280 -18.69 3.99 7.92
N GLN A 281 -18.56 5.32 7.82
CA GLN A 281 -18.86 6.05 6.60
C GLN A 281 -17.66 5.93 5.64
N LEU A 282 -17.70 4.93 4.76
CA LEU A 282 -16.64 4.68 3.78
C LEU A 282 -16.69 5.69 2.63
N HIS A 283 -15.53 6.22 2.26
CA HIS A 283 -15.35 7.03 1.06
C HIS A 283 -14.04 6.69 0.35
N PRO A 284 -13.99 6.70 -0.98
CA PRO A 284 -12.74 6.50 -1.71
C PRO A 284 -11.81 7.70 -1.47
N VAL A 285 -10.52 7.42 -1.30
CA VAL A 285 -9.48 8.44 -1.32
C VAL A 285 -9.06 8.63 -2.77
N GLU A 286 -9.42 9.77 -3.33
CA GLU A 286 -9.06 10.15 -4.70
C GLU A 286 -7.73 10.92 -4.71
N GLY A 287 -6.96 10.77 -5.78
CA GLY A 287 -5.69 11.45 -5.98
C GLY A 287 -4.46 10.59 -5.68
N SER A 288 -3.29 11.14 -6.04
CA SER A 288 -1.99 10.57 -5.63
C SER A 288 -1.68 11.03 -4.21
N PRO A 289 -1.06 10.18 -3.37
CA PRO A 289 -0.61 10.59 -2.03
C PRO A 289 0.39 11.76 -2.03
N ILE A 290 0.84 12.16 -3.20
CA ILE A 290 1.68 13.34 -3.43
C ILE A 290 1.18 14.13 -4.63
#